data_10b8f8c38519afd22d5f246d78ed6dae
#
_entry.id   10b8f8c38519afd22d5f246d78ed6dae
#
_cell.length_a   1.000
_cell.length_b   1.000
_cell.length_c   1.000
_cell.angle_alpha   90.00
_cell.angle_beta   90.00
_cell.angle_gamma   90.00
#
_symmetry.space_group_name_H-M   'P 1'
#
loop_
_entity.id
_entity.type
_entity.pdbx_description
1 polymer ?
#
loop_
_entity_poly.entity_id
_entity_poly.type
_entity_poly.pdbx_seq_one_letter_code
_entity_poly.pdbx_strand_id
1 'polypeptide(L)'
;MKRSSERILTTHVGSLIRPPKLQEFLRAKQGGKPYDEQGFQKCLSDSVAEVVKQQADAGIDVVSDGEFGKSISWAQYALTRLSGFERRSIKTDAANPFKRGADRTKFAEFYEELDEKQAVSTTTEAICTGPISYVGNDELERDIRNFKTALAKVKVEEAFLPVAAPASVIPDRKNEYYKNDEELQVAIAAAMRTEYKTIVDAGFIVQLDDARSAVTYDRMVPPGSFADYKRWLEAQIEILNHAIEGLPQDRVRYHICWGSWPGPHTSDVPLKDIVDVVLKAKVGAFVIEGANPRHEHEWKVWKDAKLAPGQILIPGVISHATNVVEHPELVAERIVRLANLVGRENVIAGTDCGFAQGPFYRRVHPSIMWAKLEALAEGARLAGKELWGRAAA
;
A
#
# COMPACT_ATOMS: atom_id res chain seq x y z
N MET A 1 -4.80 -0.14 -17.54
CA MET A 1 -4.78 -1.44 -16.81
C MET A 1 -5.54 -2.49 -17.59
N LYS A 2 -5.01 -3.71 -17.64
CA LYS A 2 -5.73 -4.87 -18.15
C LYS A 2 -6.89 -5.23 -17.24
N ARG A 3 -7.90 -5.89 -17.81
CA ARG A 3 -9.10 -6.33 -17.10
C ARG A 3 -9.20 -7.85 -17.15
N SER A 4 -9.94 -8.42 -16.24
CA SER A 4 -10.24 -9.86 -16.18
C SER A 4 -11.22 -10.27 -17.28
N SER A 5 -10.81 -10.21 -18.55
CA SER A 5 -11.72 -10.44 -19.69
C SER A 5 -11.98 -11.92 -20.00
N GLU A 6 -11.02 -12.79 -19.73
CA GLU A 6 -11.10 -14.23 -20.02
C GLU A 6 -10.93 -15.11 -18.78
N ARG A 7 -10.31 -14.59 -17.76
CA ARG A 7 -10.05 -15.20 -16.44
C ARG A 7 -9.89 -14.11 -15.38
N ILE A 8 -9.96 -14.45 -14.12
CA ILE A 8 -9.61 -13.54 -13.05
C ILE A 8 -8.09 -13.33 -13.05
N LEU A 9 -7.66 -12.07 -13.18
CA LEU A 9 -6.27 -11.67 -12.98
C LEU A 9 -5.92 -11.58 -11.49
N THR A 10 -4.65 -11.75 -11.17
CA THR A 10 -4.12 -11.73 -9.81
C THR A 10 -3.08 -10.65 -9.59
N THR A 11 -3.06 -10.08 -8.40
CA THR A 11 -2.08 -9.07 -7.98
C THR A 11 -1.88 -9.11 -6.46
N HIS A 12 -1.07 -8.19 -5.94
CA HIS A 12 -0.91 -7.94 -4.51
C HIS A 12 -0.70 -6.43 -4.26
N VAL A 13 -0.49 -6.02 -2.99
CA VAL A 13 -0.37 -4.59 -2.64
C VAL A 13 1.04 -4.03 -2.85
N GLY A 14 2.06 -4.87 -3.00
CA GLY A 14 3.40 -4.40 -3.40
C GLY A 14 4.52 -4.90 -2.52
N SER A 15 4.52 -4.60 -1.23
CA SER A 15 5.64 -4.97 -0.36
C SER A 15 5.73 -6.47 -0.09
N LEU A 16 6.88 -7.04 -0.42
CA LEU A 16 7.22 -8.44 -0.17
C LEU A 16 8.39 -8.55 0.80
N ILE A 17 8.56 -9.74 1.39
CA ILE A 17 9.58 -9.96 2.42
C ILE A 17 10.96 -10.04 1.77
N ARG A 18 11.84 -9.14 2.15
CA ARG A 18 13.19 -9.03 1.62
C ARG A 18 14.09 -10.19 2.06
N PRO A 19 14.99 -10.69 1.18
CA PRO A 19 15.95 -11.73 1.56
C PRO A 19 16.94 -11.22 2.61
N PRO A 20 17.47 -12.13 3.49
CA PRO A 20 18.35 -11.74 4.61
C PRO A 20 19.56 -10.91 4.21
N LYS A 21 20.23 -11.28 3.11
CA LYS A 21 21.42 -10.56 2.61
C LYS A 21 21.11 -9.10 2.23
N LEU A 22 19.96 -8.84 1.59
CA LEU A 22 19.53 -7.48 1.29
C LEU A 22 19.21 -6.72 2.57
N GLN A 23 18.57 -7.36 3.55
CA GLN A 23 18.30 -6.74 4.85
C GLN A 23 19.57 -6.34 5.60
N GLU A 24 20.68 -7.07 5.48
CA GLU A 24 21.97 -6.71 6.08
C GLU A 24 22.49 -5.38 5.51
N PHE A 25 22.48 -5.22 4.19
CA PHE A 25 22.85 -3.96 3.54
C PHE A 25 21.94 -2.80 3.96
N LEU A 26 20.62 -3.03 3.99
CA LEU A 26 19.66 -2.00 4.37
C LEU A 26 19.81 -1.58 5.84
N ARG A 27 20.17 -2.52 6.76
CA ARG A 27 20.49 -2.18 8.16
C ARG A 27 21.75 -1.33 8.26
N ALA A 28 22.80 -1.66 7.50
CA ALA A 28 24.02 -0.87 7.48
C ALA A 28 23.73 0.56 6.96
N LYS A 29 23.02 0.67 5.84
CA LYS A 29 22.62 1.97 5.25
C LYS A 29 21.79 2.79 6.24
N GLN A 30 20.76 2.23 6.84
CA GLN A 30 19.88 2.93 7.79
C GLN A 30 20.62 3.34 9.07
N GLY A 31 21.56 2.51 9.52
CA GLY A 31 22.38 2.78 10.72
C GLY A 31 23.59 3.69 10.45
N GLY A 32 23.78 4.22 9.23
CA GLY A 32 24.94 5.03 8.88
C GLY A 32 26.28 4.30 8.96
N LYS A 33 26.27 2.96 8.90
CA LYS A 33 27.47 2.13 8.95
C LYS A 33 28.08 1.97 7.56
N PRO A 34 29.42 1.86 7.44
CA PRO A 34 30.08 1.55 6.18
C PRO A 34 29.54 0.23 5.59
N TYR A 35 29.34 0.19 4.27
CA TYR A 35 28.99 -1.01 3.53
C TYR A 35 29.54 -0.92 2.09
N ASP A 36 29.65 -2.07 1.44
CA ASP A 36 30.04 -2.15 0.03
C ASP A 36 28.86 -1.69 -0.87
N GLU A 37 28.95 -0.49 -1.42
CA GLU A 37 27.92 0.09 -2.28
C GLU A 37 27.72 -0.72 -3.57
N GLN A 38 28.80 -1.22 -4.19
CA GLN A 38 28.68 -2.02 -5.42
C GLN A 38 28.03 -3.37 -5.12
N GLY A 39 28.42 -4.00 -4.01
CA GLY A 39 27.78 -5.21 -3.50
C GLY A 39 26.32 -5.02 -3.16
N PHE A 40 25.94 -3.87 -2.58
CA PHE A 40 24.54 -3.52 -2.33
C PHE A 40 23.74 -3.39 -3.63
N GLN A 41 24.24 -2.64 -4.62
CA GLN A 41 23.55 -2.43 -5.89
C GLN A 41 23.34 -3.78 -6.62
N LYS A 42 24.36 -4.63 -6.63
CA LYS A 42 24.24 -5.97 -7.21
C LYS A 42 23.22 -6.82 -6.45
N CYS A 43 23.30 -6.86 -5.11
CA CYS A 43 22.37 -7.62 -4.28
C CYS A 43 20.92 -7.16 -4.47
N LEU A 44 20.69 -5.85 -4.56
CA LEU A 44 19.36 -5.28 -4.83
C LEU A 44 18.82 -5.72 -6.19
N SER A 45 19.62 -5.57 -7.24
CA SER A 45 19.22 -5.96 -8.60
C SER A 45 18.92 -7.46 -8.70
N ASP A 46 19.78 -8.31 -8.14
CA ASP A 46 19.58 -9.76 -8.12
C ASP A 46 18.30 -10.13 -7.31
N SER A 47 18.07 -9.46 -6.17
CA SER A 47 16.89 -9.70 -5.34
C SER A 47 15.59 -9.28 -6.03
N VAL A 48 15.60 -8.16 -6.78
CA VAL A 48 14.45 -7.73 -7.58
C VAL A 48 14.19 -8.72 -8.72
N ALA A 49 15.22 -9.20 -9.40
CA ALA A 49 15.07 -10.22 -10.46
C ALA A 49 14.44 -11.51 -9.91
N GLU A 50 14.91 -11.97 -8.75
CA GLU A 50 14.41 -13.18 -8.09
C GLU A 50 12.97 -13.01 -7.62
N VAL A 51 12.62 -11.91 -6.96
CA VAL A 51 11.25 -11.71 -6.45
C VAL A 51 10.23 -11.55 -7.57
N VAL A 52 10.59 -10.94 -8.69
CA VAL A 52 9.73 -10.83 -9.87
C VAL A 52 9.50 -12.21 -10.49
N LYS A 53 10.55 -13.03 -10.57
CA LYS A 53 10.43 -14.41 -11.05
C LYS A 53 9.52 -15.23 -10.13
N GLN A 54 9.72 -15.16 -8.82
CA GLN A 54 8.91 -15.89 -7.84
C GLN A 54 7.43 -15.50 -7.89
N GLN A 55 7.11 -14.21 -8.13
CA GLN A 55 5.73 -13.78 -8.33
C GLN A 55 5.12 -14.41 -9.58
N ALA A 56 5.84 -14.42 -10.70
CA ALA A 56 5.38 -15.06 -11.94
C ALA A 56 5.20 -16.59 -11.76
N ASP A 57 6.14 -17.25 -11.09
CA ASP A 57 6.07 -18.68 -10.79
C ASP A 57 4.89 -19.04 -9.87
N ALA A 58 4.54 -18.15 -8.93
CA ALA A 58 3.37 -18.29 -8.06
C ALA A 58 2.04 -17.97 -8.75
N GLY A 59 2.04 -17.59 -10.03
CA GLY A 59 0.83 -17.30 -10.81
C GLY A 59 0.27 -15.89 -10.58
N ILE A 60 1.12 -14.93 -10.23
CA ILE A 60 0.72 -13.52 -10.11
C ILE A 60 0.86 -12.82 -11.46
N ASP A 61 -0.23 -12.22 -11.93
CA ASP A 61 -0.35 -11.58 -13.25
C ASP A 61 0.16 -10.15 -13.29
N VAL A 62 -0.09 -9.38 -12.23
CA VAL A 62 0.32 -7.99 -12.13
C VAL A 62 1.30 -7.86 -10.96
N VAL A 63 2.59 -7.78 -11.30
CA VAL A 63 3.71 -7.91 -10.36
C VAL A 63 4.32 -6.57 -9.96
N SER A 64 5.08 -6.54 -8.86
CA SER A 64 5.88 -5.39 -8.42
C SER A 64 7.35 -5.77 -8.19
N ASP A 65 8.20 -4.77 -7.90
CA ASP A 65 9.58 -4.94 -7.47
C ASP A 65 9.72 -5.40 -5.99
N GLY A 66 8.59 -5.67 -5.32
CA GLY A 66 8.52 -6.03 -3.90
C GLY A 66 8.87 -4.90 -2.94
N GLU A 67 9.04 -3.68 -3.43
CA GLU A 67 9.53 -2.49 -2.70
C GLU A 67 10.96 -2.65 -2.15
N PHE A 68 11.76 -3.48 -2.80
CA PHE A 68 13.08 -3.85 -2.27
C PHE A 68 14.07 -2.69 -2.22
N GLY A 69 13.92 -1.68 -3.08
CA GLY A 69 14.73 -0.46 -3.10
C GLY A 69 14.46 0.51 -1.93
N LYS A 70 13.31 0.40 -1.25
CA LYS A 70 12.94 1.27 -0.14
C LYS A 70 13.67 0.84 1.15
N SER A 71 14.52 1.72 1.68
CA SER A 71 15.38 1.41 2.84
C SER A 71 14.72 1.67 4.19
N ILE A 72 13.58 2.36 4.21
CA ILE A 72 12.81 2.71 5.41
C ILE A 72 11.38 2.17 5.22
N SER A 73 10.45 2.48 6.13
CA SER A 73 9.07 2.02 6.01
C SER A 73 8.38 2.51 4.73
N TRP A 74 7.26 1.90 4.39
CA TRP A 74 6.42 2.17 3.21
C TRP A 74 6.09 3.65 2.95
N ALA A 75 6.05 4.51 3.98
CA ALA A 75 5.77 5.93 3.84
C ALA A 75 6.98 6.82 4.18
N GLN A 76 7.80 6.45 5.16
CA GLN A 76 8.90 7.31 5.61
C GLN A 76 10.03 7.46 4.57
N TYR A 77 10.15 6.53 3.62
CA TYR A 77 11.09 6.67 2.51
C TYR A 77 10.80 7.93 1.68
N ALA A 78 9.52 8.33 1.55
CA ALA A 78 9.15 9.53 0.81
C ALA A 78 9.81 10.79 1.39
N LEU A 79 10.02 10.84 2.72
CA LEU A 79 10.71 11.97 3.35
C LEU A 79 12.20 12.05 2.99
N THR A 80 12.82 10.96 2.53
CA THR A 80 14.20 11.00 2.02
C THR A 80 14.27 11.43 0.55
N ARG A 81 13.13 11.38 -0.14
CA ARG A 81 12.95 11.82 -1.54
C ARG A 81 12.37 13.22 -1.68
N LEU A 82 12.09 13.88 -0.55
CA LEU A 82 11.60 15.26 -0.49
C LEU A 82 12.58 16.15 0.25
N SER A 83 12.84 17.36 -0.29
CA SER A 83 13.56 18.42 0.42
C SER A 83 12.68 19.10 1.48
N GLY A 84 13.25 20.00 2.26
CA GLY A 84 12.54 20.89 3.17
C GLY A 84 12.11 20.26 4.50
N PHE A 85 12.45 19.00 4.77
CA PHE A 85 12.19 18.35 6.04
C PHE A 85 13.46 18.20 6.90
N GLU A 86 13.33 18.54 8.19
CA GLU A 86 14.30 18.21 9.22
C GLU A 86 13.75 17.13 10.16
N ARG A 87 14.63 16.29 10.70
CA ARG A 87 14.27 15.34 11.76
C ARG A 87 14.69 15.92 13.12
N ARG A 88 13.73 16.06 14.02
CA ARG A 88 13.98 16.48 15.40
C ARG A 88 13.52 15.41 16.39
N SER A 89 14.22 15.30 17.52
CA SER A 89 13.86 14.37 18.58
C SER A 89 12.51 14.71 19.19
N ILE A 90 11.65 13.73 19.39
CA ILE A 90 10.40 13.88 20.13
C ILE A 90 10.72 13.91 21.63
N LYS A 91 10.31 14.95 22.31
CA LYS A 91 10.61 15.16 23.74
C LYS A 91 9.72 14.35 24.68
N THR A 92 8.58 13.86 24.23
CA THR A 92 7.63 13.08 25.06
C THR A 92 6.85 12.05 24.21
N ASP A 93 6.52 10.91 24.81
CA ASP A 93 5.64 9.87 24.22
C ASP A 93 4.25 10.39 23.88
N ALA A 94 3.74 11.36 24.64
CA ALA A 94 2.43 11.96 24.41
C ALA A 94 2.33 12.72 23.08
N ALA A 95 3.45 13.11 22.48
CA ALA A 95 3.50 13.75 21.17
C ALA A 95 3.54 12.74 20.00
N ASN A 96 3.72 11.44 20.30
CA ASN A 96 3.80 10.41 19.26
C ASN A 96 2.41 10.10 18.69
N PRO A 97 2.13 10.47 17.41
CA PRO A 97 0.82 10.25 16.81
C PRO A 97 0.46 8.76 16.64
N PHE A 98 1.45 7.87 16.66
CA PHE A 98 1.23 6.43 16.60
C PHE A 98 0.76 5.83 17.93
N LYS A 99 0.87 6.58 19.03
CA LYS A 99 0.41 6.19 20.36
C LYS A 99 -0.97 6.76 20.72
N ARG A 100 -1.77 7.19 19.72
CA ARG A 100 -3.11 7.76 19.91
C ARG A 100 -4.15 6.92 19.20
N GLY A 101 -5.39 6.97 19.69
CA GLY A 101 -6.54 6.33 19.08
C GLY A 101 -7.50 5.77 20.15
N ALA A 102 -8.77 5.61 19.77
CA ALA A 102 -9.81 5.05 20.63
C ALA A 102 -9.52 3.57 20.96
N ASP A 103 -9.02 2.81 19.98
CA ASP A 103 -8.64 1.42 20.14
C ASP A 103 -7.48 1.29 21.16
N ARG A 104 -6.49 2.17 21.10
CA ARG A 104 -5.38 2.20 22.07
C ARG A 104 -5.85 2.52 23.49
N THR A 105 -6.81 3.41 23.62
CA THR A 105 -7.39 3.76 24.93
C THR A 105 -8.19 2.56 25.49
N LYS A 106 -8.94 1.90 24.62
CA LYS A 106 -9.79 0.76 25.02
C LYS A 106 -9.00 -0.49 25.40
N PHE A 107 -7.87 -0.73 24.76
CA PHE A 107 -7.03 -1.91 24.94
C PHE A 107 -5.60 -1.52 25.39
N ALA A 108 -5.50 -0.62 26.36
CA ALA A 108 -4.23 -0.04 26.79
C ALA A 108 -3.17 -1.10 27.16
N GLU A 109 -3.53 -2.10 27.96
CA GLU A 109 -2.63 -3.18 28.39
C GLU A 109 -2.03 -3.94 27.19
N PHE A 110 -2.86 -4.28 26.19
CA PHE A 110 -2.40 -4.93 24.97
C PHE A 110 -1.40 -4.08 24.20
N TYR A 111 -1.67 -2.77 24.07
CA TYR A 111 -0.79 -1.88 23.33
C TYR A 111 0.50 -1.56 24.07
N GLU A 112 0.52 -1.56 25.39
CA GLU A 112 1.74 -1.48 26.20
C GLU A 112 2.66 -2.67 25.90
N GLU A 113 2.15 -3.90 25.98
CA GLU A 113 2.93 -5.11 25.63
C GLU A 113 3.40 -5.11 24.16
N LEU A 114 2.56 -4.65 23.24
CA LEU A 114 2.88 -4.60 21.82
C LEU A 114 4.02 -3.62 21.55
N ASP A 115 3.96 -2.43 22.15
CA ASP A 115 4.97 -1.38 21.97
C ASP A 115 6.33 -1.81 22.57
N GLU A 116 6.33 -2.48 23.72
CA GLU A 116 7.55 -3.06 24.31
C GLU A 116 8.20 -4.10 23.40
N LYS A 117 7.41 -5.02 22.85
CA LYS A 117 7.93 -6.10 21.96
C LYS A 117 8.42 -5.58 20.60
N GLN A 118 7.81 -4.51 20.10
CA GLN A 118 8.14 -4.00 18.76
C GLN A 118 9.24 -2.92 18.77
N ALA A 119 9.71 -2.48 19.94
CA ALA A 119 10.69 -1.40 20.10
C ALA A 119 10.38 -0.19 19.20
N VAL A 120 9.09 0.13 19.02
CA VAL A 120 8.62 1.26 18.20
C VAL A 120 8.81 2.55 18.98
N SER A 121 10.04 2.93 19.21
CA SER A 121 10.33 4.29 19.61
C SER A 121 10.60 5.11 18.34
N THR A 122 9.58 5.74 17.79
CA THR A 122 9.80 6.88 16.91
C THR A 122 10.35 8.01 17.78
N THR A 123 11.67 8.05 17.89
CA THR A 123 12.36 9.09 18.68
C THR A 123 12.47 10.41 17.94
N THR A 124 12.01 10.46 16.69
CA THR A 124 12.12 11.65 15.85
C THR A 124 10.82 11.92 15.09
N GLU A 125 10.50 13.20 14.94
CA GLU A 125 9.44 13.71 14.05
C GLU A 125 10.04 14.44 12.85
N ALA A 126 9.31 14.49 11.74
CA ALA A 126 9.69 15.29 10.58
C ALA A 126 8.99 16.66 10.66
N ILE A 127 9.75 17.74 10.50
CA ILE A 127 9.28 19.12 10.55
C ILE A 127 9.61 19.77 9.22
N CYS A 128 8.63 20.40 8.59
CA CYS A 128 8.85 21.19 7.39
C CYS A 128 9.47 22.55 7.77
N THR A 129 10.73 22.74 7.40
CA THR A 129 11.51 23.97 7.69
C THR A 129 11.96 24.69 6.43
N GLY A 130 11.61 24.19 5.24
CA GLY A 130 12.01 24.78 3.97
C GLY A 130 11.09 24.38 2.81
N PRO A 131 11.38 24.86 1.58
CA PRO A 131 10.56 24.55 0.41
C PRO A 131 10.63 23.07 0.06
N ILE A 132 9.46 22.48 -0.22
CA ILE A 132 9.33 21.09 -0.63
C ILE A 132 9.58 20.95 -2.12
N SER A 133 10.49 20.06 -2.48
CA SER A 133 10.72 19.62 -3.86
C SER A 133 11.09 18.13 -3.87
N TYR A 134 10.93 17.47 -5.03
CA TYR A 134 11.32 16.07 -5.19
C TYR A 134 12.83 15.97 -5.49
N VAL A 135 13.55 15.19 -4.71
CA VAL A 135 15.01 14.99 -4.82
C VAL A 135 15.42 13.52 -4.97
N GLY A 136 14.45 12.61 -5.11
CA GLY A 136 14.65 11.15 -5.13
C GLY A 136 14.88 10.53 -6.51
N ASN A 137 15.25 11.32 -7.53
CA ASN A 137 15.34 10.85 -8.93
C ASN A 137 16.28 9.66 -9.10
N ASP A 138 17.49 9.71 -8.54
CA ASP A 138 18.51 8.65 -8.73
C ASP A 138 18.05 7.30 -8.18
N GLU A 139 17.41 7.30 -7.00
CA GLU A 139 16.87 6.08 -6.39
C GLU A 139 15.70 5.55 -7.21
N LEU A 140 14.80 6.40 -7.66
CA LEU A 140 13.65 6.03 -8.47
C LEU A 140 14.06 5.44 -9.82
N GLU A 141 15.01 6.08 -10.51
CA GLU A 141 15.54 5.59 -11.79
C GLU A 141 16.24 4.25 -11.63
N ARG A 142 17.01 4.05 -10.54
CA ARG A 142 17.60 2.77 -10.19
C ARG A 142 16.54 1.69 -10.03
N ASP A 143 15.49 1.95 -9.26
CA ASP A 143 14.41 1.01 -8.99
C ASP A 143 13.67 0.65 -10.29
N ILE A 144 13.37 1.63 -11.13
CA ILE A 144 12.79 1.42 -12.46
C ILE A 144 13.69 0.58 -13.37
N ARG A 145 15.00 0.84 -13.41
CA ARG A 145 15.95 0.06 -14.25
C ARG A 145 16.03 -1.38 -13.77
N ASN A 146 16.14 -1.62 -12.46
CA ASN A 146 16.19 -2.98 -11.89
C ASN A 146 14.91 -3.74 -12.25
N PHE A 147 13.76 -3.11 -12.09
CA PHE A 147 12.48 -3.73 -12.37
C PHE A 147 12.29 -4.04 -13.87
N LYS A 148 12.61 -3.10 -14.77
CA LYS A 148 12.59 -3.35 -16.22
C LYS A 148 13.48 -4.53 -16.61
N THR A 149 14.68 -4.62 -16.03
CA THR A 149 15.62 -5.71 -16.28
C THR A 149 15.07 -7.06 -15.80
N ALA A 150 14.37 -7.09 -14.67
CA ALA A 150 13.73 -8.28 -14.13
C ALA A 150 12.56 -8.74 -15.03
N LEU A 151 11.69 -7.80 -15.41
CA LEU A 151 10.50 -8.06 -16.25
C LEU A 151 10.86 -8.61 -17.63
N ALA A 152 12.00 -8.23 -18.19
CA ALA A 152 12.45 -8.76 -19.47
C ALA A 152 12.71 -10.29 -19.46
N LYS A 153 12.77 -10.93 -18.29
CA LYS A 153 13.07 -12.36 -18.10
C LYS A 153 11.84 -13.21 -17.74
N VAL A 154 10.68 -12.60 -17.57
CA VAL A 154 9.43 -13.27 -17.15
C VAL A 154 8.29 -12.90 -18.09
N LYS A 155 7.24 -13.73 -18.08
CA LYS A 155 5.99 -13.43 -18.79
C LYS A 155 4.90 -13.13 -17.75
N VAL A 156 4.48 -11.88 -17.69
CA VAL A 156 3.41 -11.38 -16.82
C VAL A 156 2.48 -10.45 -17.58
N GLU A 157 1.32 -10.17 -17.06
CA GLU A 157 0.32 -9.35 -17.75
C GLU A 157 0.63 -7.85 -17.68
N GLU A 158 0.95 -7.35 -16.50
CA GLU A 158 1.32 -5.94 -16.24
C GLU A 158 2.26 -5.84 -15.04
N ALA A 159 2.78 -4.65 -14.82
CA ALA A 159 3.66 -4.36 -13.69
C ALA A 159 3.30 -3.03 -13.05
N PHE A 160 3.49 -2.94 -11.73
CA PHE A 160 3.20 -1.73 -10.97
C PHE A 160 4.31 -1.40 -9.96
N LEU A 161 4.40 -0.12 -9.59
CA LEU A 161 5.23 0.34 -8.48
C LEU A 161 4.36 1.03 -7.43
N PRO A 162 4.38 0.56 -6.17
CA PRO A 162 3.68 1.22 -5.07
C PRO A 162 4.45 2.44 -4.59
N VAL A 163 3.74 3.51 -4.30
CA VAL A 163 4.25 4.79 -3.79
C VAL A 163 3.32 5.33 -2.73
N ALA A 164 3.85 6.00 -1.70
CA ALA A 164 3.02 6.65 -0.70
C ALA A 164 2.08 7.69 -1.33
N ALA A 165 0.78 7.59 -1.05
CA ALA A 165 -0.19 8.64 -1.38
C ALA A 165 0.12 9.93 -0.59
N PRO A 166 -0.29 11.12 -1.05
CA PRO A 166 -0.07 12.37 -0.32
C PRO A 166 -0.54 12.29 1.13
N ALA A 167 -1.72 11.73 1.39
CA ALA A 167 -2.26 11.52 2.72
C ALA A 167 -1.33 10.71 3.64
N SER A 168 -0.51 9.81 3.09
CA SER A 168 0.46 9.02 3.85
C SER A 168 1.73 9.79 4.20
N VAL A 169 2.07 10.82 3.44
CA VAL A 169 3.25 11.69 3.69
C VAL A 169 2.90 12.86 4.60
N ILE A 170 1.72 13.44 4.42
CA ILE A 170 1.25 14.70 5.04
C ILE A 170 0.96 14.59 6.54
N PRO A 171 0.19 13.61 7.03
CA PRO A 171 -0.20 13.55 8.43
C PRO A 171 1.02 13.45 9.35
N ASP A 172 0.88 14.03 10.54
CA ASP A 172 1.92 14.01 11.56
C ASP A 172 3.18 14.83 11.21
N ARG A 173 3.10 15.74 10.21
CA ARG A 173 4.18 16.66 9.88
C ARG A 173 3.90 18.03 10.48
N LYS A 174 4.88 18.57 11.19
CA LYS A 174 4.82 19.94 11.67
C LYS A 174 5.25 20.89 10.57
N ASN A 175 4.57 22.01 10.46
CA ASN A 175 4.81 23.03 9.48
C ASN A 175 5.38 24.29 10.17
N GLU A 176 6.64 24.60 9.86
CA GLU A 176 7.30 25.82 10.33
C GLU A 176 7.67 26.75 9.15
N TYR A 177 7.36 26.37 7.91
CA TYR A 177 7.77 27.10 6.72
C TYR A 177 6.59 27.71 5.94
N TYR A 178 5.58 26.89 5.60
CA TYR A 178 4.42 27.36 4.85
C TYR A 178 3.45 28.10 5.74
N LYS A 179 2.66 29.02 5.15
CA LYS A 179 1.69 29.85 5.86
C LYS A 179 0.66 29.06 6.68
N ASN A 180 0.28 27.91 6.17
CA ASN A 180 -0.67 26.99 6.80
C ASN A 180 -0.42 25.55 6.31
N ASP A 181 -1.12 24.59 6.92
CA ASP A 181 -0.96 23.18 6.58
C ASP A 181 -1.52 22.82 5.20
N GLU A 182 -2.48 23.57 4.68
CA GLU A 182 -3.02 23.37 3.33
C GLU A 182 -1.95 23.67 2.26
N GLU A 183 -1.22 24.78 2.39
CA GLU A 183 -0.09 25.09 1.50
C GLU A 183 0.99 24.00 1.55
N LEU A 184 1.33 23.50 2.76
CA LEU A 184 2.26 22.37 2.90
C LEU A 184 1.74 21.13 2.18
N GLN A 185 0.47 20.80 2.35
CA GLN A 185 -0.14 19.62 1.72
C GLN A 185 -0.09 19.71 0.19
N VAL A 186 -0.42 20.87 -0.37
CA VAL A 186 -0.34 21.11 -1.83
C VAL A 186 1.11 21.00 -2.32
N ALA A 187 2.08 21.54 -1.59
CA ALA A 187 3.50 21.44 -1.95
C ALA A 187 4.01 19.99 -1.93
N ILE A 188 3.62 19.19 -0.94
CA ILE A 188 3.95 17.76 -0.89
C ILE A 188 3.31 17.02 -2.07
N ALA A 189 2.03 17.25 -2.36
CA ALA A 189 1.32 16.62 -3.46
C ALA A 189 1.97 16.94 -4.82
N ALA A 190 2.35 18.21 -5.04
CA ALA A 190 3.06 18.65 -6.24
C ALA A 190 4.43 17.99 -6.40
N ALA A 191 5.18 17.86 -5.30
CA ALA A 191 6.48 17.19 -5.33
C ALA A 191 6.34 15.68 -5.61
N MET A 192 5.41 14.99 -4.94
CA MET A 192 5.15 13.55 -5.14
C MET A 192 4.66 13.23 -6.55
N ARG A 193 3.97 14.16 -7.22
CA ARG A 193 3.58 14.02 -8.63
C ARG A 193 4.77 13.70 -9.55
N THR A 194 5.98 14.20 -9.23
CA THR A 194 7.19 13.87 -10.01
C THR A 194 7.46 12.37 -10.00
N GLU A 195 7.37 11.72 -8.83
CA GLU A 195 7.55 10.27 -8.70
C GLU A 195 6.45 9.51 -9.45
N TYR A 196 5.18 9.90 -9.26
CA TYR A 196 4.04 9.25 -9.92
C TYR A 196 4.15 9.32 -11.44
N LYS A 197 4.45 10.50 -11.97
CA LYS A 197 4.61 10.71 -13.40
C LYS A 197 5.79 9.91 -13.98
N THR A 198 6.93 9.89 -13.31
CA THR A 198 8.12 9.15 -13.76
C THR A 198 7.82 7.64 -13.85
N ILE A 199 7.06 7.08 -12.92
CA ILE A 199 6.63 5.67 -12.94
C ILE A 199 5.71 5.39 -14.12
N VAL A 200 4.72 6.25 -14.34
CA VAL A 200 3.77 6.13 -15.47
C VAL A 200 4.47 6.29 -16.82
N ASP A 201 5.36 7.28 -16.96
CA ASP A 201 6.17 7.49 -18.16
C ASP A 201 7.13 6.32 -18.44
N ALA A 202 7.55 5.60 -17.40
CA ALA A 202 8.33 4.38 -17.53
C ALA A 202 7.52 3.18 -18.06
N GLY A 203 6.19 3.31 -18.18
CA GLY A 203 5.26 2.29 -18.69
C GLY A 203 4.60 1.44 -17.61
N PHE A 204 4.77 1.78 -16.33
CA PHE A 204 4.19 1.06 -15.20
C PHE A 204 2.86 1.65 -14.74
N ILE A 205 2.10 0.86 -14.00
CA ILE A 205 1.00 1.34 -13.19
C ILE A 205 1.62 1.92 -11.90
N VAL A 206 1.19 3.11 -11.49
CA VAL A 206 1.50 3.63 -10.16
C VAL A 206 0.39 3.23 -9.19
N GLN A 207 0.76 2.63 -8.06
CA GLN A 207 -0.15 2.41 -6.95
C GLN A 207 0.09 3.46 -5.88
N LEU A 208 -0.96 4.16 -5.48
CA LEU A 208 -0.91 5.16 -4.43
C LEU A 208 -1.38 4.53 -3.11
N ASP A 209 -0.44 4.33 -2.18
CA ASP A 209 -0.68 3.67 -0.90
C ASP A 209 -1.13 4.68 0.15
N ASP A 210 -2.39 4.60 0.53
CA ASP A 210 -2.98 5.42 1.57
C ASP A 210 -3.29 4.58 2.82
N ALA A 211 -2.35 4.56 3.74
CA ALA A 211 -2.53 3.93 5.04
C ALA A 211 -2.83 4.95 6.14
N ARG A 212 -3.36 6.12 5.77
CA ARG A 212 -3.72 7.19 6.71
C ARG A 212 -5.18 7.56 6.67
N SER A 213 -5.78 7.59 5.50
CA SER A 213 -7.16 8.06 5.35
C SER A 213 -8.13 7.28 6.24
N ALA A 214 -8.12 5.96 6.21
CA ALA A 214 -9.00 5.17 7.08
C ALA A 214 -8.56 5.19 8.56
N VAL A 215 -7.25 5.04 8.83
CA VAL A 215 -6.70 4.98 10.20
C VAL A 215 -6.88 6.27 10.99
N THR A 216 -6.95 7.42 10.32
CA THR A 216 -7.12 8.72 10.98
C THR A 216 -8.47 8.81 11.71
N TYR A 217 -9.48 8.07 11.29
CA TYR A 217 -10.77 8.02 11.99
C TYR A 217 -10.63 7.65 13.47
N ASP A 218 -9.93 6.57 13.79
CA ASP A 218 -9.69 6.12 15.17
C ASP A 218 -8.98 7.18 16.04
N ARG A 219 -8.25 8.11 15.41
CA ARG A 219 -7.51 9.19 16.09
C ARG A 219 -8.28 10.48 16.21
N MET A 220 -9.23 10.71 15.34
CA MET A 220 -10.05 11.92 15.31
C MET A 220 -11.36 11.76 16.07
N VAL A 221 -11.91 10.54 16.15
CA VAL A 221 -13.26 10.31 16.69
C VAL A 221 -13.23 9.25 17.81
N PRO A 222 -13.40 9.63 19.06
CA PRO A 222 -13.45 10.99 19.62
C PRO A 222 -12.08 11.67 19.68
N PRO A 223 -11.96 12.98 20.01
CA PRO A 223 -13.02 13.89 20.45
C PRO A 223 -13.80 14.58 19.32
N GLY A 224 -13.31 14.54 18.06
CA GLY A 224 -14.01 15.10 16.92
C GLY A 224 -15.25 14.30 16.52
N SER A 225 -16.03 14.84 15.60
CA SER A 225 -17.20 14.14 15.06
C SER A 225 -16.87 13.35 13.78
N PHE A 226 -17.73 12.42 13.41
CA PHE A 226 -17.65 11.74 12.10
C PHE A 226 -17.72 12.75 10.93
N ALA A 227 -18.51 13.83 11.08
CA ALA A 227 -18.60 14.87 10.06
C ALA A 227 -17.26 15.63 9.87
N ASP A 228 -16.50 15.86 10.97
CA ASP A 228 -15.17 16.47 10.89
C ASP A 228 -14.20 15.56 10.16
N TYR A 229 -14.19 14.27 10.49
CA TYR A 229 -13.37 13.28 9.81
C TYR A 229 -13.74 13.18 8.31
N LYS A 230 -15.03 13.15 7.97
CA LYS A 230 -15.47 13.03 6.58
C LYS A 230 -15.04 14.25 5.73
N ARG A 231 -15.14 15.47 6.29
CA ARG A 231 -14.60 16.68 5.62
C ARG A 231 -13.08 16.60 5.42
N TRP A 232 -12.38 16.12 6.44
CA TRP A 232 -10.93 15.92 6.31
C TRP A 232 -10.59 14.87 5.23
N LEU A 233 -11.31 13.75 5.18
CA LEU A 233 -11.13 12.72 4.17
C LEU A 233 -11.43 13.25 2.75
N GLU A 234 -12.48 14.06 2.57
CA GLU A 234 -12.79 14.71 1.31
C GLU A 234 -11.62 15.58 0.83
N ALA A 235 -11.05 16.39 1.72
CA ALA A 235 -9.87 17.19 1.40
C ALA A 235 -8.65 16.33 1.00
N GLN A 236 -8.44 15.16 1.64
CA GLN A 236 -7.35 14.24 1.25
C GLN A 236 -7.57 13.67 -0.16
N ILE A 237 -8.80 13.34 -0.53
CA ILE A 237 -9.12 12.87 -1.89
C ILE A 237 -8.95 13.98 -2.92
N GLU A 238 -9.28 15.23 -2.60
CA GLU A 238 -9.02 16.38 -3.48
C GLU A 238 -7.51 16.59 -3.71
N ILE A 239 -6.71 16.50 -2.65
CA ILE A 239 -5.24 16.56 -2.72
C ILE A 239 -4.67 15.41 -3.56
N LEU A 240 -5.19 14.20 -3.38
CA LEU A 240 -4.82 13.04 -4.20
C LEU A 240 -5.12 13.31 -5.67
N ASN A 241 -6.32 13.79 -6.00
CA ASN A 241 -6.73 14.12 -7.37
C ASN A 241 -5.85 15.22 -7.98
N HIS A 242 -5.45 16.21 -7.18
CA HIS A 242 -4.49 17.23 -7.62
C HIS A 242 -3.11 16.62 -7.93
N ALA A 243 -2.62 15.72 -7.08
CA ALA A 243 -1.32 15.07 -7.28
C ALA A 243 -1.25 14.22 -8.56
N ILE A 244 -2.37 13.64 -9.00
CA ILE A 244 -2.43 12.78 -10.20
C ILE A 244 -3.03 13.47 -11.42
N GLU A 245 -3.30 14.76 -11.35
CA GLU A 245 -3.87 15.51 -12.47
C GLU A 245 -3.03 15.36 -13.74
N GLY A 246 -3.69 15.02 -14.87
CA GLY A 246 -3.06 14.79 -16.18
C GLY A 246 -2.37 13.44 -16.34
N LEU A 247 -2.36 12.56 -15.33
CA LEU A 247 -1.96 11.17 -15.52
C LEU A 247 -3.10 10.36 -16.14
N PRO A 248 -2.81 9.38 -17.03
CA PRO A 248 -3.83 8.49 -17.53
C PRO A 248 -4.48 7.72 -16.39
N GLN A 249 -5.80 7.83 -16.25
CA GLN A 249 -6.53 7.23 -15.14
C GLN A 249 -6.33 5.71 -15.05
N ASP A 250 -6.23 5.03 -16.17
CA ASP A 250 -5.97 3.60 -16.27
C ASP A 250 -4.52 3.19 -15.93
N ARG A 251 -3.67 4.13 -15.58
CA ARG A 251 -2.30 3.90 -15.08
C ARG A 251 -2.15 4.19 -13.59
N VAL A 252 -3.23 4.53 -12.90
CA VAL A 252 -3.23 4.85 -11.47
C VAL A 252 -4.18 3.92 -10.73
N ARG A 253 -3.71 3.27 -9.67
CA ARG A 253 -4.55 2.53 -8.72
C ARG A 253 -4.34 3.06 -7.31
N TYR A 254 -5.39 3.06 -6.52
CA TYR A 254 -5.42 3.62 -5.17
C TYR A 254 -5.69 2.53 -4.14
N HIS A 255 -4.75 2.34 -3.23
CA HIS A 255 -4.87 1.41 -2.12
C HIS A 255 -5.20 2.17 -0.85
N ILE A 256 -6.34 1.87 -0.25
CA ILE A 256 -6.74 2.33 1.08
C ILE A 256 -6.55 1.20 2.10
N CYS A 257 -5.86 1.51 3.19
CA CYS A 257 -5.48 0.55 4.22
C CYS A 257 -5.99 0.99 5.59
N TRP A 258 -6.55 0.06 6.35
CA TRP A 258 -6.98 0.29 7.74
C TRP A 258 -5.87 0.07 8.76
N GLY A 259 -4.62 -0.15 8.28
CA GLY A 259 -3.45 -0.35 9.12
C GLY A 259 -3.07 -1.83 9.25
N SER A 260 -1.78 -2.09 9.12
CA SER A 260 -1.25 -3.47 9.10
C SER A 260 -0.62 -3.89 10.43
N TRP A 261 -0.95 -3.27 11.54
CA TRP A 261 -0.48 -3.74 12.85
C TRP A 261 -1.41 -4.85 13.40
N PRO A 262 -0.91 -5.76 14.25
CA PRO A 262 -1.71 -6.84 14.81
C PRO A 262 -2.57 -6.35 15.99
N GLY A 263 -3.39 -5.34 15.76
CA GLY A 263 -4.26 -4.72 16.75
C GLY A 263 -5.68 -5.27 16.70
N PRO A 264 -6.52 -4.87 17.67
CA PRO A 264 -7.92 -5.28 17.74
C PRO A 264 -8.80 -4.71 16.63
N HIS A 265 -8.46 -3.54 16.09
CA HIS A 265 -9.17 -2.86 14.99
C HIS A 265 -10.68 -2.68 15.25
N THR A 266 -11.09 -2.43 16.52
CA THR A 266 -12.51 -2.29 16.87
C THR A 266 -13.06 -0.90 16.61
N SER A 267 -12.18 0.07 16.35
CA SER A 267 -12.51 1.48 16.09
C SER A 267 -12.24 1.89 14.64
N ASP A 268 -12.10 0.93 13.72
CA ASP A 268 -11.96 1.20 12.29
C ASP A 268 -13.22 1.86 11.72
N VAL A 269 -13.04 2.82 10.81
CA VAL A 269 -14.17 3.38 10.07
C VAL A 269 -14.76 2.35 9.12
N PRO A 270 -16.09 2.11 9.15
CA PRO A 270 -16.72 1.19 8.20
C PRO A 270 -16.61 1.70 6.76
N LEU A 271 -16.31 0.80 5.81
CA LEU A 271 -16.24 1.15 4.38
C LEU A 271 -17.52 1.81 3.86
N LYS A 272 -18.68 1.35 4.31
CA LYS A 272 -19.99 1.92 3.92
C LYS A 272 -20.13 3.41 4.19
N ASP A 273 -19.42 3.92 5.21
CA ASP A 273 -19.53 5.31 5.67
C ASP A 273 -18.58 6.25 4.91
N ILE A 274 -17.60 5.70 4.16
CA ILE A 274 -16.56 6.45 3.45
C ILE A 274 -16.47 6.14 1.95
N VAL A 275 -17.12 5.08 1.48
CA VAL A 275 -16.98 4.63 0.07
C VAL A 275 -17.40 5.70 -0.94
N ASP A 276 -18.39 6.51 -0.61
CA ASP A 276 -18.85 7.63 -1.44
C ASP A 276 -17.79 8.71 -1.62
N VAL A 277 -16.92 8.90 -0.62
CA VAL A 277 -15.78 9.82 -0.69
C VAL A 277 -14.60 9.16 -1.41
N VAL A 278 -14.27 7.92 -1.06
CA VAL A 278 -13.17 7.16 -1.69
C VAL A 278 -13.35 7.06 -3.20
N LEU A 279 -14.57 6.79 -3.67
CA LEU A 279 -14.88 6.68 -5.10
C LEU A 279 -14.81 8.00 -5.88
N LYS A 280 -14.62 9.15 -5.21
CA LYS A 280 -14.30 10.44 -5.88
C LYS A 280 -12.83 10.52 -6.35
N ALA A 281 -11.98 9.59 -5.96
CA ALA A 281 -10.61 9.50 -6.47
C ALA A 281 -10.60 9.17 -7.96
N LYS A 282 -9.90 9.98 -8.76
CA LYS A 282 -9.83 9.87 -10.24
C LYS A 282 -8.81 8.80 -10.68
N VAL A 283 -9.02 7.57 -10.24
CA VAL A 283 -8.12 6.43 -10.46
C VAL A 283 -8.82 5.33 -11.26
N GLY A 284 -8.04 4.47 -11.93
CA GLY A 284 -8.56 3.35 -12.72
C GLY A 284 -8.89 2.12 -11.88
N ALA A 285 -8.31 1.99 -10.66
CA ALA A 285 -8.63 0.87 -9.78
C ALA A 285 -8.55 1.25 -8.30
N PHE A 286 -9.36 0.57 -7.49
CA PHE A 286 -9.37 0.65 -6.03
C PHE A 286 -8.92 -0.67 -5.44
N VAL A 287 -7.91 -0.62 -4.57
CA VAL A 287 -7.38 -1.77 -3.81
C VAL A 287 -7.87 -1.65 -2.38
N ILE A 288 -8.73 -2.57 -1.95
CA ILE A 288 -9.48 -2.46 -0.68
C ILE A 288 -9.42 -3.78 0.09
N GLU A 289 -9.18 -3.71 1.39
CA GLU A 289 -9.18 -4.87 2.28
C GLU A 289 -10.54 -5.60 2.27
N GLY A 290 -10.52 -6.92 2.35
CA GLY A 290 -11.73 -7.72 2.30
C GLY A 290 -11.57 -9.19 2.73
N ALA A 291 -10.36 -9.61 3.16
CA ALA A 291 -10.11 -10.98 3.59
C ALA A 291 -9.92 -11.12 5.12
N ASN A 292 -9.66 -10.03 5.82
CA ASN A 292 -9.50 -10.08 7.27
C ASN A 292 -10.86 -10.07 8.01
N PRO A 293 -10.94 -10.61 9.22
CA PRO A 293 -12.21 -10.77 9.97
C PRO A 293 -12.95 -9.44 10.23
N ARG A 294 -12.24 -8.30 10.23
CA ARG A 294 -12.86 -6.99 10.47
C ARG A 294 -13.60 -6.44 9.27
N HIS A 295 -13.09 -6.70 8.06
CA HIS A 295 -13.57 -6.08 6.83
C HIS A 295 -14.23 -7.07 5.86
N GLU A 296 -14.10 -8.39 6.08
CA GLU A 296 -14.67 -9.41 5.17
C GLU A 296 -16.16 -9.23 4.90
N HIS A 297 -16.94 -8.79 5.91
CA HIS A 297 -18.38 -8.57 5.78
C HIS A 297 -18.75 -7.37 4.88
N GLU A 298 -17.79 -6.49 4.59
CA GLU A 298 -18.00 -5.23 3.86
C GLU A 298 -18.13 -5.41 2.33
N TRP A 299 -17.98 -6.65 1.82
CA TRP A 299 -18.39 -6.93 0.44
C TRP A 299 -19.83 -6.49 0.13
N LYS A 300 -20.69 -6.40 1.15
CA LYS A 300 -22.08 -5.96 1.04
C LYS A 300 -22.22 -4.52 0.59
N VAL A 301 -21.21 -3.68 0.81
CA VAL A 301 -21.17 -2.28 0.39
C VAL A 301 -21.30 -2.16 -1.13
N TRP A 302 -20.72 -3.11 -1.86
CA TRP A 302 -20.76 -3.13 -3.32
C TRP A 302 -22.11 -3.50 -3.94
N LYS A 303 -23.15 -3.79 -3.14
CA LYS A 303 -24.54 -3.89 -3.60
C LYS A 303 -25.07 -2.53 -4.03
N ASP A 304 -24.67 -1.48 -3.30
CA ASP A 304 -25.17 -0.12 -3.46
C ASP A 304 -24.11 0.80 -4.10
N ALA A 305 -22.85 0.70 -3.68
CA ALA A 305 -21.74 1.43 -4.28
C ALA A 305 -21.44 0.96 -5.72
N LYS A 306 -21.19 1.91 -6.62
CA LYS A 306 -20.96 1.63 -8.05
C LYS A 306 -19.63 2.20 -8.49
N LEU A 307 -18.83 1.35 -9.13
CA LEU A 307 -17.65 1.78 -9.88
C LEU A 307 -18.08 2.60 -11.10
N ALA A 308 -17.31 3.63 -11.42
CA ALA A 308 -17.51 4.33 -12.70
C ALA A 308 -17.11 3.42 -13.88
N PRO A 309 -17.63 3.67 -15.10
CA PRO A 309 -17.27 2.91 -16.28
C PRO A 309 -15.74 2.83 -16.47
N GLY A 310 -15.22 1.61 -16.63
CA GLY A 310 -13.78 1.36 -16.78
C GLY A 310 -12.98 1.21 -15.50
N GLN A 311 -13.53 1.53 -14.33
CA GLN A 311 -12.86 1.30 -13.06
C GLN A 311 -12.87 -0.18 -12.64
N ILE A 312 -11.86 -0.57 -11.89
CA ILE A 312 -11.60 -1.93 -11.43
C ILE A 312 -11.59 -1.96 -9.90
N LEU A 313 -12.17 -2.99 -9.31
CA LEU A 313 -12.01 -3.35 -7.91
C LEU A 313 -10.91 -4.40 -7.77
N ILE A 314 -9.97 -4.14 -6.88
CA ILE A 314 -8.93 -5.09 -6.48
C ILE A 314 -9.16 -5.42 -5.01
N PRO A 315 -10.05 -6.34 -4.70
CA PRO A 315 -10.34 -6.70 -3.30
C PRO A 315 -9.21 -7.56 -2.74
N GLY A 316 -8.89 -7.38 -1.47
CA GLY A 316 -8.16 -8.37 -0.71
C GLY A 316 -9.02 -9.63 -0.57
N VAL A 317 -8.53 -10.75 -1.08
CA VAL A 317 -9.16 -12.08 -0.96
C VAL A 317 -8.31 -13.06 -0.17
N ILE A 318 -7.08 -12.65 0.16
CA ILE A 318 -6.20 -13.27 1.15
C ILE A 318 -5.68 -12.22 2.13
N SER A 319 -5.54 -12.59 3.41
CA SER A 319 -5.02 -11.70 4.45
C SER A 319 -3.49 -11.76 4.52
N HIS A 320 -2.85 -10.60 4.65
CA HIS A 320 -1.41 -10.47 4.88
C HIS A 320 -1.01 -10.66 6.35
N ALA A 321 -1.98 -10.62 7.28
CA ALA A 321 -1.73 -10.42 8.72
C ALA A 321 -1.65 -11.72 9.53
N THR A 322 -2.02 -12.87 8.97
CA THR A 322 -2.04 -14.15 9.67
C THR A 322 -1.18 -15.20 8.97
N ASN A 323 -0.65 -16.18 9.76
CA ASN A 323 0.08 -17.32 9.22
C ASN A 323 -0.84 -18.42 8.65
N VAL A 324 -2.16 -18.27 8.76
CA VAL A 324 -3.11 -19.19 8.14
C VAL A 324 -3.13 -18.96 6.64
N VAL A 325 -2.86 -19.99 5.85
CA VAL A 325 -3.00 -19.97 4.40
C VAL A 325 -4.46 -20.25 4.06
N GLU A 326 -5.08 -19.34 3.33
CA GLU A 326 -6.48 -19.46 2.90
C GLU A 326 -6.66 -20.67 1.95
N HIS A 327 -7.76 -21.41 2.13
CA HIS A 327 -8.12 -22.47 1.19
C HIS A 327 -8.52 -21.87 -0.16
N PRO A 328 -8.02 -22.39 -1.30
CA PRO A 328 -8.33 -21.82 -2.61
C PRO A 328 -9.83 -21.72 -2.94
N GLU A 329 -10.67 -22.66 -2.45
CA GLU A 329 -12.13 -22.56 -2.63
C GLU A 329 -12.72 -21.35 -1.88
N LEU A 330 -12.25 -21.04 -0.67
CA LEU A 330 -12.67 -19.83 0.05
C LEU A 330 -12.25 -18.55 -0.71
N VAL A 331 -11.05 -18.57 -1.28
CA VAL A 331 -10.57 -17.45 -2.12
C VAL A 331 -11.47 -17.30 -3.36
N ALA A 332 -11.83 -18.40 -4.02
CA ALA A 332 -12.75 -18.40 -5.15
C ALA A 332 -14.14 -17.87 -4.79
N GLU A 333 -14.72 -18.30 -3.67
CA GLU A 333 -16.02 -17.78 -3.17
C GLU A 333 -15.99 -16.26 -2.96
N ARG A 334 -14.92 -15.72 -2.36
CA ARG A 334 -14.74 -14.28 -2.17
C ARG A 334 -14.70 -13.53 -3.50
N ILE A 335 -13.97 -14.06 -4.48
CA ILE A 335 -13.87 -13.46 -5.83
C ILE A 335 -15.22 -13.50 -6.54
N VAL A 336 -15.88 -14.65 -6.61
CA VAL A 336 -17.18 -14.84 -7.30
C VAL A 336 -18.25 -13.94 -6.69
N ARG A 337 -18.29 -13.82 -5.38
CA ARG A 337 -19.21 -12.93 -4.66
C ARG A 337 -19.09 -11.49 -5.11
N LEU A 338 -17.88 -10.97 -5.24
CA LEU A 338 -17.63 -9.60 -5.70
C LEU A 338 -17.82 -9.44 -7.19
N ALA A 339 -17.38 -10.42 -8.00
CA ALA A 339 -17.57 -10.42 -9.44
C ALA A 339 -19.06 -10.35 -9.85
N ASN A 340 -19.95 -11.00 -9.09
CA ASN A 340 -21.38 -10.94 -9.30
C ASN A 340 -22.00 -9.57 -8.95
N LEU A 341 -21.32 -8.73 -8.16
CA LEU A 341 -21.80 -7.40 -7.78
C LEU A 341 -21.28 -6.30 -8.70
N VAL A 342 -19.99 -6.33 -9.04
CA VAL A 342 -19.34 -5.25 -9.79
C VAL A 342 -19.05 -5.60 -11.26
N GLY A 343 -19.34 -6.84 -11.67
CA GLY A 343 -18.99 -7.40 -12.99
C GLY A 343 -17.65 -8.12 -12.94
N ARG A 344 -17.59 -9.33 -13.47
CA ARG A 344 -16.40 -10.21 -13.41
C ARG A 344 -15.17 -9.60 -14.06
N GLU A 345 -15.37 -8.83 -15.14
CA GLU A 345 -14.29 -8.14 -15.85
C GLU A 345 -13.70 -6.97 -15.04
N ASN A 346 -14.38 -6.53 -14.00
CA ASN A 346 -13.99 -5.42 -13.14
C ASN A 346 -13.32 -5.87 -11.84
N VAL A 347 -13.02 -7.16 -11.67
CA VAL A 347 -12.36 -7.70 -10.49
C VAL A 347 -10.98 -8.23 -10.85
N ILE A 348 -9.95 -7.79 -10.10
CA ILE A 348 -8.62 -8.42 -10.06
C ILE A 348 -8.42 -8.90 -8.63
N ALA A 349 -8.10 -10.19 -8.44
CA ALA A 349 -7.91 -10.75 -7.11
C ALA A 349 -6.60 -10.26 -6.48
N GLY A 350 -6.66 -9.73 -5.26
CA GLY A 350 -5.52 -9.13 -4.56
C GLY A 350 -5.35 -9.60 -3.11
N THR A 351 -4.41 -8.96 -2.42
CA THR A 351 -4.17 -9.13 -0.98
C THR A 351 -4.73 -7.95 -0.21
N ASP A 352 -5.07 -8.13 1.09
CA ASP A 352 -5.55 -7.04 1.94
C ASP A 352 -4.54 -5.89 2.01
N CYS A 353 -3.28 -6.21 2.26
CA CYS A 353 -2.17 -5.25 2.31
C CYS A 353 -0.86 -5.95 1.94
N GLY A 354 0.27 -5.22 1.98
CA GLY A 354 1.59 -5.76 1.75
C GLY A 354 2.08 -6.65 2.90
N PHE A 355 2.95 -7.62 2.60
CA PHE A 355 3.49 -8.57 3.58
C PHE A 355 4.64 -8.01 4.42
N ALA A 356 5.21 -6.86 4.05
CA ALA A 356 6.34 -6.25 4.73
C ALA A 356 6.25 -4.72 4.73
N GLN A 357 5.77 -4.12 5.82
CA GLN A 357 5.60 -2.66 5.95
C GLN A 357 6.92 -1.90 6.06
N GLY A 358 8.03 -2.58 5.99
CA GLY A 358 9.39 -2.03 5.97
C GLY A 358 10.42 -3.13 5.80
N PRO A 359 11.70 -2.78 5.64
CA PRO A 359 12.75 -3.75 5.33
C PRO A 359 12.90 -4.87 6.35
N PHE A 360 12.59 -4.58 7.61
CA PHE A 360 12.80 -5.49 8.76
C PHE A 360 11.49 -5.95 9.39
N TYR A 361 10.39 -5.52 8.86
CA TYR A 361 9.06 -5.78 9.37
C TYR A 361 8.37 -6.83 8.51
N ARG A 362 7.97 -7.95 9.11
CA ARG A 362 7.18 -8.98 8.45
C ARG A 362 6.04 -9.43 9.34
N ARG A 363 4.89 -9.73 8.76
CA ARG A 363 3.74 -10.26 9.48
C ARG A 363 3.71 -11.79 9.46
N VAL A 364 4.23 -12.39 8.41
CA VAL A 364 4.24 -13.84 8.19
C VAL A 364 5.65 -14.33 7.85
N HIS A 365 5.87 -15.63 7.88
CA HIS A 365 7.11 -16.20 7.39
C HIS A 365 7.17 -16.12 5.85
N PRO A 366 8.37 -15.96 5.22
CA PRO A 366 8.48 -15.88 3.76
C PRO A 366 7.84 -17.05 3.00
N SER A 367 8.01 -18.28 3.48
CA SER A 367 7.38 -19.46 2.84
C SER A 367 5.86 -19.43 2.93
N ILE A 368 5.29 -18.87 4.01
CA ILE A 368 3.84 -18.70 4.17
C ILE A 368 3.34 -17.60 3.21
N MET A 369 4.08 -16.52 3.03
CA MET A 369 3.76 -15.49 2.04
C MET A 369 3.60 -16.09 0.64
N TRP A 370 4.54 -16.92 0.22
CA TRP A 370 4.47 -17.57 -1.11
C TRP A 370 3.30 -18.56 -1.20
N ALA A 371 3.10 -19.40 -0.19
CA ALA A 371 1.94 -20.30 -0.15
C ALA A 371 0.60 -19.55 -0.21
N LYS A 372 0.50 -18.36 0.39
CA LYS A 372 -0.69 -17.50 0.28
C LYS A 372 -0.88 -16.96 -1.13
N LEU A 373 0.19 -16.54 -1.81
CA LEU A 373 0.12 -16.07 -3.20
C LEU A 373 -0.24 -17.21 -4.17
N GLU A 374 0.26 -18.41 -3.93
CA GLU A 374 -0.14 -19.62 -4.68
C GLU A 374 -1.63 -19.95 -4.45
N ALA A 375 -2.11 -19.85 -3.22
CA ALA A 375 -3.54 -20.03 -2.89
C ALA A 375 -4.41 -18.95 -3.55
N LEU A 376 -3.93 -17.70 -3.65
CA LEU A 376 -4.59 -16.63 -4.39
C LEU A 376 -4.73 -16.98 -5.87
N ALA A 377 -3.65 -17.43 -6.51
CA ALA A 377 -3.64 -17.79 -7.93
C ALA A 377 -4.58 -18.98 -8.20
N GLU A 378 -4.53 -20.03 -7.38
CA GLU A 378 -5.43 -21.18 -7.52
C GLU A 378 -6.90 -20.80 -7.29
N GLY A 379 -7.18 -19.97 -6.27
CA GLY A 379 -8.53 -19.45 -6.04
C GLY A 379 -9.06 -18.61 -7.20
N ALA A 380 -8.22 -17.78 -7.81
CA ALA A 380 -8.57 -17.03 -9.01
C ALA A 380 -8.85 -17.94 -10.21
N ARG A 381 -8.08 -19.03 -10.36
CA ARG A 381 -8.32 -20.06 -11.39
C ARG A 381 -9.68 -20.76 -11.20
N LEU A 382 -10.01 -21.13 -9.97
CA LEU A 382 -11.29 -21.76 -9.61
C LEU A 382 -12.47 -20.80 -9.89
N ALA A 383 -12.36 -19.55 -9.46
CA ALA A 383 -13.36 -18.51 -9.72
C ALA A 383 -13.53 -18.24 -11.22
N GLY A 384 -12.42 -18.23 -11.98
CA GLY A 384 -12.46 -18.08 -13.43
C GLY A 384 -13.23 -19.22 -14.11
N LYS A 385 -13.01 -20.47 -13.67
CA LYS A 385 -13.76 -21.63 -14.17
C LYS A 385 -15.27 -21.48 -13.91
N GLU A 386 -15.66 -21.01 -12.72
CA GLU A 386 -17.07 -20.80 -12.38
C GLU A 386 -17.69 -19.67 -13.21
N LEU A 387 -17.00 -18.52 -13.28
CA LEU A 387 -17.54 -17.30 -13.90
C LEU A 387 -17.62 -17.35 -15.44
N TRP A 388 -16.73 -18.10 -16.12
CA TRP A 388 -16.71 -18.22 -17.58
C TRP A 388 -17.12 -19.58 -18.10
N GLY A 389 -17.37 -20.58 -17.23
CA GLY A 389 -17.76 -21.92 -17.64
C GLY A 389 -16.70 -22.67 -18.46
N ARG A 390 -15.44 -22.25 -18.41
CA ARG A 390 -14.32 -22.84 -19.14
C ARG A 390 -13.40 -23.64 -18.20
N ALA A 391 -12.88 -24.77 -18.66
CA ALA A 391 -11.71 -25.34 -18.02
C ALA A 391 -10.57 -24.31 -18.18
N ALA A 392 -10.01 -23.85 -17.06
CA ALA A 392 -8.85 -22.99 -17.11
C ALA A 392 -7.71 -23.74 -17.85
N ALA A 393 -7.16 -23.12 -18.88
CA ALA A 393 -6.02 -23.62 -19.61
C ALA A 393 -4.74 -23.48 -18.80
#